data_24b47a6ea52272c22e2842bed7c304e5
#
_entry.id   24b47a6ea52272c22e2842bed7c304e5
#
_cell.length_a   1.000
_cell.length_b   1.000
_cell.length_c   1.000
_cell.angle_alpha   90.00
_cell.angle_beta   90.00
_cell.angle_gamma   90.00
#
_symmetry.space_group_name_H-M   'P 1'
#
loop_
_entity.id
_entity.type
_entity.pdbx_description
1 polymer ?
#
loop_
_entity_poly.entity_id
_entity_poly.type
_entity_poly.pdbx_seq_one_letter_code
_entity_poly.pdbx_strand_id
1 'polypeptide(L)'
;MDATFDAVVVGSGPNGLSAAIVLQKHGLNVLLIEGKDKIGGGMRTMELTLPGFKHDVCSAIHPMAAAGPFFKTLPLDQYGLEFIHAKTLAGHPLPDGSVVSLHRSLFETADHLGKDKKAYIDLLKPLCDHWDTLSPDILSPLKFPKNPIKLGLFGINALKPSTLLAHKFKETNTRALWAGMAAHGIQPLTNIATSAIGMVLMAAGHHSGWPMIKGGSQSLADALANYFLSIGGKIEKGKMITHHSQLPNAKLVMFDLSPKNLLKIAGDKFSKLYRWQLSRYRYGMGVYKMDFALSQPMPWKSEALKGAGTVHLGGTLEDITKSEKLVWEGKYSENPYVLLSQQSLFDNTRSPEGYHTAWAYCHVPAGSERNMTSTIEDQIEKHAPGFKDTIIGKHTFNSKEIENYNPNYIGGDINSGVQDWSQIFTRPALRTSPYRTSFKNYYICSASTPPGGGVHGMGGYYAAKRAIKDLF
;
A
#
# COMPACT_ATOMS: atom_id res chain seq x y z
N MET A 1 -4.54 -30.25 -27.70
CA MET A 1 -3.16 -29.98 -27.21
C MET A 1 -3.24 -29.89 -25.69
N ASP A 2 -2.44 -30.72 -25.01
CA ASP A 2 -2.35 -30.70 -23.56
C ASP A 2 -1.87 -29.32 -23.05
N ALA A 3 -2.36 -28.91 -21.90
CA ALA A 3 -1.96 -27.63 -21.32
C ALA A 3 -0.49 -27.68 -20.91
N THR A 4 0.31 -26.73 -21.37
CA THR A 4 1.74 -26.63 -21.05
C THR A 4 1.95 -26.32 -19.56
N PHE A 5 0.97 -25.63 -18.93
CA PHE A 5 0.93 -25.28 -17.52
C PHE A 5 -0.45 -25.53 -16.93
N ASP A 6 -0.52 -25.88 -15.65
CA ASP A 6 -1.81 -25.92 -14.94
C ASP A 6 -2.33 -24.50 -14.71
N ALA A 7 -1.44 -23.58 -14.39
CA ALA A 7 -1.80 -22.18 -14.14
C ALA A 7 -0.79 -21.19 -14.73
N VAL A 8 -1.30 -20.08 -15.25
CA VAL A 8 -0.53 -18.89 -15.65
C VAL A 8 -0.97 -17.71 -14.78
N VAL A 9 -0.01 -16.99 -14.21
CA VAL A 9 -0.25 -15.75 -13.46
C VAL A 9 0.36 -14.59 -14.24
N VAL A 10 -0.42 -13.56 -14.54
CA VAL A 10 0.01 -12.36 -15.28
C VAL A 10 0.16 -11.19 -14.31
N GLY A 11 1.39 -10.71 -14.16
CA GLY A 11 1.82 -9.69 -13.21
C GLY A 11 2.47 -10.27 -11.97
N SER A 12 3.62 -9.69 -11.57
CA SER A 12 4.45 -10.10 -10.44
C SER A 12 4.41 -9.11 -9.26
N GLY A 13 3.30 -8.40 -9.10
CA GLY A 13 3.05 -7.61 -7.91
C GLY A 13 2.88 -8.51 -6.67
N PRO A 14 2.70 -7.92 -5.46
CA PRO A 14 2.58 -8.72 -4.24
C PRO A 14 1.44 -9.73 -4.31
N ASN A 15 0.36 -9.43 -5.00
CA ASN A 15 -0.77 -10.34 -5.16
C ASN A 15 -0.51 -11.43 -6.22
N GLY A 16 0.15 -11.09 -7.33
CA GLY A 16 0.51 -12.06 -8.37
C GLY A 16 1.50 -13.10 -7.83
N LEU A 17 2.57 -12.66 -7.14
CA LEU A 17 3.51 -13.56 -6.46
C LEU A 17 2.81 -14.44 -5.42
N SER A 18 1.91 -13.85 -4.63
CA SER A 18 1.13 -14.61 -3.64
C SER A 18 0.25 -15.67 -4.29
N ALA A 19 -0.43 -15.33 -5.38
CA ALA A 19 -1.26 -16.27 -6.11
C ALA A 19 -0.43 -17.42 -6.69
N ALA A 20 0.70 -17.11 -7.31
CA ALA A 20 1.63 -18.10 -7.87
C ALA A 20 2.15 -19.06 -6.80
N ILE A 21 2.57 -18.55 -5.64
CA ILE A 21 3.04 -19.36 -4.51
C ILE A 21 1.92 -20.29 -4.02
N VAL A 22 0.69 -19.80 -3.83
CA VAL A 22 -0.43 -20.62 -3.34
C VAL A 22 -0.77 -21.73 -4.31
N LEU A 23 -0.81 -21.43 -5.61
CA LEU A 23 -1.07 -22.43 -6.66
C LEU A 23 0.06 -23.47 -6.73
N GLN A 24 1.32 -23.05 -6.70
CA GLN A 24 2.48 -23.94 -6.73
C GLN A 24 2.52 -24.85 -5.49
N LYS A 25 2.23 -24.31 -4.29
CA LYS A 25 2.12 -25.13 -3.05
C LYS A 25 0.99 -26.16 -3.10
N HIS A 26 0.01 -25.96 -3.96
CA HIS A 26 -1.06 -26.95 -4.18
C HIS A 26 -0.64 -28.04 -5.17
N GLY A 27 0.58 -28.03 -5.67
CA GLY A 27 1.12 -29.04 -6.60
C GLY A 27 0.86 -28.74 -8.07
N LEU A 28 0.44 -27.52 -8.41
CA LEU A 28 0.20 -27.13 -9.81
C LEU A 28 1.50 -26.68 -10.49
N ASN A 29 1.65 -26.98 -11.80
CA ASN A 29 2.74 -26.41 -12.61
C ASN A 29 2.41 -24.98 -13.00
N VAL A 30 3.08 -23.99 -12.37
CA VAL A 30 2.72 -22.56 -12.47
C VAL A 30 3.79 -21.75 -13.21
N LEU A 31 3.35 -20.96 -14.19
CA LEU A 31 4.14 -19.92 -14.84
C LEU A 31 3.67 -18.53 -14.38
N LEU A 32 4.59 -17.70 -13.87
CA LEU A 32 4.39 -16.29 -13.62
C LEU A 32 5.01 -15.46 -14.75
N ILE A 33 4.21 -14.59 -15.37
CA ILE A 33 4.66 -13.71 -16.46
C ILE A 33 4.68 -12.25 -15.96
N GLU A 34 5.82 -11.58 -16.12
CA GLU A 34 6.01 -10.17 -15.80
C GLU A 34 6.35 -9.37 -17.06
N GLY A 35 5.65 -8.24 -17.24
CA GLY A 35 5.85 -7.35 -18.39
C GLY A 35 7.12 -6.52 -18.36
N LYS A 36 7.74 -6.34 -17.22
CA LYS A 36 8.98 -5.58 -17.03
C LYS A 36 10.17 -6.52 -16.78
N ASP A 37 11.39 -6.00 -16.89
CA ASP A 37 12.63 -6.76 -16.62
C ASP A 37 12.82 -7.07 -15.14
N LYS A 38 12.21 -6.25 -14.25
CA LYS A 38 12.20 -6.46 -12.80
C LYS A 38 10.79 -6.82 -12.33
N ILE A 39 10.72 -7.86 -11.52
CA ILE A 39 9.51 -8.26 -10.79
C ILE A 39 9.17 -7.27 -9.67
N GLY A 40 7.99 -7.41 -9.06
CA GLY A 40 7.65 -6.76 -7.80
C GLY A 40 6.51 -5.73 -7.88
N GLY A 41 6.13 -5.27 -9.08
CA GLY A 41 5.05 -4.28 -9.19
C GLY A 41 5.35 -3.01 -8.40
N GLY A 42 4.56 -2.73 -7.33
CA GLY A 42 4.78 -1.60 -6.43
C GLY A 42 5.92 -1.76 -5.43
N MET A 43 6.55 -2.94 -5.36
CA MET A 43 7.67 -3.24 -4.45
C MET A 43 9.04 -3.05 -5.12
N ARG A 44 9.14 -2.33 -6.23
CA ARG A 44 10.44 -2.14 -6.90
C ARG A 44 11.27 -1.07 -6.22
N THR A 45 12.59 -1.31 -6.15
CA THR A 45 13.61 -0.36 -5.72
C THR A 45 14.55 -0.09 -6.88
N MET A 46 14.90 1.18 -7.12
CA MET A 46 15.72 1.63 -8.25
C MET A 46 16.65 2.78 -7.83
N GLU A 47 17.75 2.94 -8.56
CA GLU A 47 18.56 4.15 -8.52
C GLU A 47 17.86 5.21 -9.38
N LEU A 48 17.16 6.15 -8.74
CA LEU A 48 16.35 7.16 -9.43
C LEU A 48 17.00 8.53 -9.48
N THR A 49 17.89 8.84 -8.53
CA THR A 49 18.54 10.16 -8.42
C THR A 49 19.99 10.10 -8.94
N LEU A 50 20.89 9.56 -8.17
CA LEU A 50 22.32 9.44 -8.47
C LEU A 50 22.76 7.97 -8.35
N PRO A 51 23.86 7.56 -8.99
CA PRO A 51 24.41 6.22 -8.83
C PRO A 51 24.68 5.87 -7.37
N GLY A 52 24.27 4.66 -6.94
CA GLY A 52 24.39 4.20 -5.56
C GLY A 52 23.27 4.62 -4.62
N PHE A 53 22.37 5.53 -5.03
CA PHE A 53 21.21 5.96 -4.23
C PHE A 53 19.97 5.15 -4.60
N LYS A 54 19.53 4.27 -3.70
CA LYS A 54 18.44 3.32 -3.92
C LYS A 54 17.11 3.84 -3.34
N HIS A 55 16.13 4.02 -4.20
CA HIS A 55 14.81 4.55 -3.84
C HIS A 55 13.71 3.52 -4.10
N ASP A 56 12.75 3.43 -3.18
CA ASP A 56 11.56 2.63 -3.40
C ASP A 56 10.60 3.39 -4.33
N VAL A 57 10.25 2.78 -5.44
CA VAL A 57 9.47 3.47 -6.49
C VAL A 57 8.05 3.80 -6.01
N CYS A 58 7.40 2.90 -5.25
CA CYS A 58 6.05 3.12 -4.75
C CYS A 58 5.97 2.83 -3.25
N SER A 59 5.87 1.57 -2.83
CA SER A 59 5.81 1.21 -1.42
C SER A 59 7.18 1.23 -0.77
N ALA A 60 7.32 1.91 0.36
CA ALA A 60 8.59 2.05 1.10
C ALA A 60 8.52 1.49 2.52
N ILE A 61 7.35 1.52 3.14
CA ILE A 61 7.10 1.06 4.49
C ILE A 61 6.03 -0.03 4.46
N HIS A 62 6.24 -1.11 5.22
CA HIS A 62 5.53 -2.37 5.02
C HIS A 62 4.86 -2.94 6.28
N PRO A 63 4.03 -2.17 7.02
CA PRO A 63 3.33 -2.70 8.20
C PRO A 63 2.42 -3.87 7.84
N MET A 64 1.76 -3.81 6.68
CA MET A 64 0.84 -4.86 6.27
C MET A 64 1.55 -6.11 5.74
N ALA A 65 2.80 -6.03 5.29
CA ALA A 65 3.61 -7.20 4.98
C ALA A 65 4.05 -7.92 6.26
N ALA A 66 4.44 -7.16 7.29
CA ALA A 66 4.83 -7.72 8.60
C ALA A 66 3.64 -8.23 9.41
N ALA A 67 2.50 -7.53 9.38
CA ALA A 67 1.31 -7.85 10.18
C ALA A 67 0.32 -8.76 9.45
N GLY A 68 0.43 -8.87 8.12
CA GLY A 68 -0.52 -9.64 7.30
C GLY A 68 -0.46 -11.14 7.53
N PRO A 69 -1.61 -11.85 7.51
CA PRO A 69 -1.64 -13.26 7.90
C PRO A 69 -0.97 -14.20 6.91
N PHE A 70 -0.82 -13.82 5.62
CA PHE A 70 -0.28 -14.72 4.60
C PHE A 70 1.26 -14.76 4.60
N PHE A 71 1.93 -13.62 4.52
CA PHE A 71 3.40 -13.61 4.42
C PHE A 71 4.08 -14.21 5.63
N LYS A 72 3.48 -14.10 6.83
CA LYS A 72 3.95 -14.78 8.06
C LYS A 72 4.01 -16.31 7.94
N THR A 73 3.29 -16.91 6.99
CA THR A 73 3.29 -18.37 6.77
C THR A 73 4.37 -18.84 5.80
N LEU A 74 5.15 -17.92 5.26
CA LEU A 74 6.19 -18.20 4.26
C LEU A 74 7.57 -18.01 4.91
N PRO A 75 8.56 -18.84 4.56
CA PRO A 75 9.92 -18.76 5.13
C PRO A 75 10.76 -17.69 4.44
N LEU A 76 10.24 -16.44 4.35
CA LEU A 76 10.86 -15.39 3.54
C LEU A 76 12.20 -14.90 4.09
N ASP A 77 12.43 -15.05 5.37
CA ASP A 77 13.71 -14.81 6.03
C ASP A 77 14.84 -15.69 5.45
N GLN A 78 14.54 -16.96 5.14
CA GLN A 78 15.48 -17.89 4.48
C GLN A 78 15.79 -17.48 3.03
N TYR A 79 14.98 -16.59 2.45
CA TYR A 79 15.13 -16.07 1.09
C TYR A 79 15.58 -14.61 1.05
N GLY A 80 16.13 -14.12 2.18
CA GLY A 80 16.78 -12.81 2.25
C GLY A 80 15.88 -11.65 2.67
N LEU A 81 14.64 -11.90 3.15
CA LEU A 81 13.82 -10.84 3.71
C LEU A 81 14.28 -10.48 5.13
N GLU A 82 14.65 -9.23 5.30
CA GLU A 82 14.98 -8.65 6.61
C GLU A 82 14.17 -7.37 6.82
N PHE A 83 13.41 -7.31 7.94
CA PHE A 83 12.68 -6.13 8.35
C PHE A 83 13.53 -5.25 9.27
N ILE A 84 13.56 -3.95 8.99
CA ILE A 84 14.21 -2.94 9.81
C ILE A 84 13.14 -2.08 10.47
N HIS A 85 13.23 -1.91 11.78
CA HIS A 85 12.28 -1.15 12.58
C HIS A 85 12.91 0.16 13.07
N ALA A 86 12.26 1.28 12.75
CA ALA A 86 12.57 2.55 13.38
C ALA A 86 12.10 2.56 14.84
N LYS A 87 12.78 3.33 15.71
CA LYS A 87 12.38 3.52 17.12
C LYS A 87 11.00 4.16 17.21
N THR A 88 10.77 5.21 16.42
CA THR A 88 9.48 5.89 16.27
C THR A 88 8.87 5.47 14.94
N LEU A 89 7.68 4.90 14.95
CA LEU A 89 7.01 4.38 13.76
C LEU A 89 6.61 5.50 12.81
N ALA A 90 5.94 6.54 13.36
CA ALA A 90 5.56 7.74 12.63
C ALA A 90 5.64 8.97 13.54
N GLY A 91 6.13 10.08 13.00
CA GLY A 91 6.11 11.39 13.63
C GLY A 91 5.17 12.34 12.88
N HIS A 92 4.45 13.18 13.62
CA HIS A 92 3.53 14.16 13.04
C HIS A 92 3.79 15.54 13.67
N PRO A 93 4.51 16.42 12.99
CA PRO A 93 4.73 17.79 13.47
C PRO A 93 3.49 18.66 13.24
N LEU A 94 3.20 19.52 14.20
CA LEU A 94 2.12 20.50 14.13
C LEU A 94 2.64 21.91 13.85
N PRO A 95 1.77 22.85 13.45
CA PRO A 95 2.17 24.23 13.13
C PRO A 95 2.77 25.00 14.32
N ASP A 96 2.42 24.65 15.56
CA ASP A 96 2.97 25.25 16.78
C ASP A 96 4.38 24.73 17.15
N GLY A 97 4.93 23.80 16.35
CA GLY A 97 6.23 23.17 16.56
C GLY A 97 6.20 21.92 17.45
N SER A 98 5.06 21.60 18.05
CA SER A 98 4.91 20.33 18.77
C SER A 98 4.94 19.13 17.81
N VAL A 99 5.31 17.96 18.33
CA VAL A 99 5.34 16.72 17.57
C VAL A 99 4.62 15.64 18.36
N VAL A 100 3.72 14.92 17.71
CA VAL A 100 3.13 13.70 18.24
C VAL A 100 3.72 12.50 17.52
N SER A 101 4.03 11.44 18.26
CA SER A 101 4.71 10.25 17.75
C SER A 101 3.90 8.98 17.97
N LEU A 102 3.93 8.10 16.98
CA LEU A 102 3.44 6.73 17.10
C LEU A 102 4.62 5.83 17.44
N HIS A 103 4.54 5.13 18.56
CA HIS A 103 5.51 4.13 19.00
C HIS A 103 4.97 2.72 18.82
N ARG A 104 5.85 1.71 18.83
CA ARG A 104 5.41 0.31 18.76
C ARG A 104 4.55 -0.07 19.97
N SER A 105 4.92 0.38 21.17
CA SER A 105 4.08 0.21 22.35
C SER A 105 2.86 1.11 22.29
N LEU A 106 1.66 0.49 22.38
CA LEU A 106 0.39 1.19 22.50
C LEU A 106 0.37 2.15 23.70
N PHE A 107 0.91 1.67 24.82
CA PHE A 107 0.92 2.43 26.08
C PHE A 107 1.91 3.60 26.02
N GLU A 108 3.10 3.40 25.42
CA GLU A 108 4.08 4.47 25.21
C GLU A 108 3.48 5.59 24.34
N THR A 109 2.80 5.24 23.24
CA THR A 109 2.07 6.23 22.45
C THR A 109 1.03 6.95 23.28
N ALA A 110 0.18 6.19 24.00
CA ALA A 110 -0.91 6.74 24.78
C ALA A 110 -0.45 7.66 25.93
N ASP A 111 0.72 7.39 26.52
CA ASP A 111 1.28 8.21 27.61
C ASP A 111 1.62 9.63 27.17
N HIS A 112 1.88 9.85 25.87
CA HIS A 112 2.15 11.16 25.29
C HIS A 112 0.90 11.90 24.77
N LEU A 113 -0.31 11.29 24.88
CA LEU A 113 -1.56 11.86 24.34
C LEU A 113 -2.41 12.60 25.41
N GLY A 114 -1.86 12.87 26.57
CA GLY A 114 -2.51 13.68 27.60
C GLY A 114 -3.90 13.14 27.99
N LYS A 115 -4.93 13.98 27.85
CA LYS A 115 -6.33 13.62 28.20
C LYS A 115 -6.90 12.51 27.33
N ASP A 116 -6.30 12.23 26.18
CA ASP A 116 -6.78 11.23 25.23
C ASP A 116 -6.21 9.84 25.46
N LYS A 117 -5.28 9.67 26.43
CA LYS A 117 -4.67 8.37 26.78
C LYS A 117 -5.70 7.24 26.83
N LYS A 118 -6.75 7.42 27.63
CA LYS A 118 -7.79 6.39 27.81
C LYS A 118 -8.56 6.14 26.52
N ALA A 119 -8.99 7.20 25.81
CA ALA A 119 -9.76 7.07 24.58
C ALA A 119 -8.98 6.35 23.48
N TYR A 120 -7.68 6.61 23.38
CA TYR A 120 -6.77 5.94 22.45
C TYR A 120 -6.62 4.44 22.75
N ILE A 121 -6.39 4.11 24.03
CA ILE A 121 -6.27 2.72 24.48
C ILE A 121 -7.60 1.97 24.23
N ASP A 122 -8.73 2.52 24.64
CA ASP A 122 -10.05 1.91 24.49
C ASP A 122 -10.39 1.65 23.00
N LEU A 123 -9.90 2.50 22.10
CA LEU A 123 -10.14 2.34 20.65
C LEU A 123 -9.26 1.25 20.03
N LEU A 124 -7.97 1.20 20.37
CA LEU A 124 -7.01 0.38 19.60
C LEU A 124 -6.64 -0.93 20.30
N LYS A 125 -6.61 -0.96 21.65
CA LYS A 125 -6.21 -2.16 22.40
C LYS A 125 -6.99 -3.41 22.02
N PRO A 126 -8.33 -3.39 21.88
CA PRO A 126 -9.08 -4.57 21.48
C PRO A 126 -8.66 -5.13 20.11
N LEU A 127 -8.27 -4.26 19.17
CA LEU A 127 -7.80 -4.67 17.86
C LEU A 127 -6.36 -5.20 17.90
N CYS A 128 -5.50 -4.56 18.71
CA CYS A 128 -4.12 -5.01 18.90
C CYS A 128 -4.05 -6.38 19.58
N ASP A 129 -4.78 -6.58 20.68
CA ASP A 129 -4.80 -7.83 21.45
C ASP A 129 -5.34 -9.01 20.63
N HIS A 130 -6.19 -8.73 19.65
CA HIS A 130 -6.84 -9.75 18.84
C HIS A 130 -6.42 -9.72 17.36
N TRP A 131 -5.31 -9.06 17.04
CA TRP A 131 -4.87 -8.87 15.66
C TRP A 131 -4.80 -10.17 14.87
N ASP A 132 -4.13 -11.20 15.40
CA ASP A 132 -3.93 -12.46 14.69
C ASP A 132 -5.24 -13.22 14.42
N THR A 133 -6.28 -12.98 15.21
CA THR A 133 -7.60 -13.59 15.02
C THR A 133 -8.55 -12.74 14.17
N LEU A 134 -8.39 -11.41 14.18
CA LEU A 134 -9.24 -10.48 13.43
C LEU A 134 -8.69 -10.13 12.05
N SER A 135 -7.37 -10.01 11.90
CA SER A 135 -6.77 -9.65 10.61
C SER A 135 -7.13 -10.61 9.46
N PRO A 136 -7.29 -11.94 9.66
CA PRO A 136 -7.79 -12.83 8.61
C PRO A 136 -9.25 -12.60 8.21
N ASP A 137 -10.05 -11.96 9.05
CA ASP A 137 -11.42 -11.56 8.71
C ASP A 137 -11.47 -10.16 8.09
N ILE A 138 -10.71 -9.20 8.62
CA ILE A 138 -10.58 -7.84 8.09
C ILE A 138 -9.95 -7.86 6.68
N LEU A 139 -8.89 -8.64 6.48
CA LEU A 139 -8.15 -8.74 5.22
C LEU A 139 -8.66 -9.89 4.32
N SER A 140 -9.97 -10.03 4.20
CA SER A 140 -10.61 -11.08 3.40
C SER A 140 -11.73 -10.52 2.54
N PRO A 141 -12.20 -11.29 1.52
CA PRO A 141 -13.48 -11.01 0.89
C PRO A 141 -14.61 -11.17 1.91
N LEU A 142 -15.78 -10.62 1.59
CA LEU A 142 -16.98 -10.82 2.40
C LEU A 142 -17.25 -12.32 2.55
N LYS A 143 -17.24 -12.77 3.79
CA LYS A 143 -17.52 -14.14 4.23
C LYS A 143 -18.12 -14.09 5.63
N PHE A 144 -18.70 -15.19 6.08
CA PHE A 144 -19.06 -15.30 7.49
C PHE A 144 -17.77 -15.28 8.34
N PRO A 145 -17.62 -14.30 9.26
CA PRO A 145 -16.39 -14.14 10.01
C PRO A 145 -16.21 -15.24 11.06
N LYS A 146 -14.96 -15.54 11.40
CA LYS A 146 -14.66 -16.47 12.49
C LYS A 146 -14.98 -15.88 13.87
N ASN A 147 -14.86 -14.55 13.99
CA ASN A 147 -15.11 -13.83 15.23
C ASN A 147 -16.15 -12.71 15.03
N PRO A 148 -17.45 -13.05 14.85
CA PRO A 148 -18.47 -12.09 14.43
C PRO A 148 -18.67 -10.95 15.43
N ILE A 149 -18.64 -11.22 16.74
CA ILE A 149 -18.81 -10.19 17.77
C ILE A 149 -17.65 -9.19 17.74
N LYS A 150 -16.40 -9.68 17.73
CA LYS A 150 -15.22 -8.81 17.73
C LYS A 150 -15.12 -8.00 16.43
N LEU A 151 -15.42 -8.63 15.28
CA LEU A 151 -15.48 -7.93 13.99
C LEU A 151 -16.60 -6.88 13.96
N GLY A 152 -17.75 -7.17 14.56
CA GLY A 152 -18.85 -6.21 14.71
C GLY A 152 -18.45 -4.98 15.56
N LEU A 153 -17.78 -5.19 16.69
CA LEU A 153 -17.26 -4.11 17.53
C LEU A 153 -16.20 -3.25 16.80
N PHE A 154 -15.32 -3.87 16.01
CA PHE A 154 -14.41 -3.16 15.12
C PHE A 154 -15.21 -2.36 14.08
N GLY A 155 -16.19 -2.99 13.42
CA GLY A 155 -17.00 -2.41 12.36
C GLY A 155 -17.75 -1.14 12.78
N ILE A 156 -18.26 -1.07 14.02
CA ILE A 156 -18.95 0.11 14.57
C ILE A 156 -18.08 1.39 14.46
N ASN A 157 -16.79 1.27 14.67
CA ASN A 157 -15.87 2.40 14.54
C ASN A 157 -15.26 2.50 13.14
N ALA A 158 -14.91 1.38 12.54
CA ALA A 158 -14.26 1.30 11.23
C ALA A 158 -15.11 1.89 10.09
N LEU A 159 -16.42 1.74 10.15
CA LEU A 159 -17.34 2.29 9.15
C LEU A 159 -17.59 3.80 9.28
N LYS A 160 -17.16 4.43 10.36
CA LYS A 160 -17.31 5.89 10.51
C LYS A 160 -16.36 6.65 9.59
N PRO A 161 -16.73 7.87 9.17
CA PRO A 161 -15.78 8.85 8.68
C PRO A 161 -14.67 9.10 9.72
N SER A 162 -13.43 9.28 9.28
CA SER A 162 -12.32 9.56 10.18
C SER A 162 -12.50 10.86 10.95
N THR A 163 -13.09 11.88 10.33
CA THR A 163 -13.46 13.13 10.98
C THR A 163 -14.45 12.92 12.12
N LEU A 164 -15.45 12.05 11.93
CA LEU A 164 -16.42 11.74 12.99
C LEU A 164 -15.77 10.94 14.14
N LEU A 165 -14.92 9.98 13.83
CA LEU A 165 -14.23 9.20 14.87
C LEU A 165 -13.25 10.05 15.68
N ALA A 166 -12.62 11.05 15.04
CA ALA A 166 -11.71 11.99 15.69
C ALA A 166 -12.36 12.80 16.84
N HIS A 167 -13.70 12.94 16.88
CA HIS A 167 -14.40 13.56 18.00
C HIS A 167 -14.28 12.79 19.33
N LYS A 168 -13.78 11.54 19.30
CA LYS A 168 -13.40 10.83 20.53
C LYS A 168 -12.20 11.44 21.23
N PHE A 169 -11.38 12.19 20.50
CA PHE A 169 -10.16 12.82 20.99
C PHE A 169 -10.36 14.31 21.25
N LYS A 170 -9.76 14.81 22.32
CA LYS A 170 -9.84 16.20 22.76
C LYS A 170 -8.63 17.01 22.34
N GLU A 171 -7.44 16.36 22.34
CA GLU A 171 -6.18 17.00 22.06
C GLU A 171 -5.94 17.12 20.55
N THR A 172 -5.47 18.27 20.09
CA THR A 172 -5.14 18.53 18.68
C THR A 172 -4.11 17.55 18.16
N ASN A 173 -3.09 17.22 18.97
CA ASN A 173 -2.02 16.27 18.61
C ASN A 173 -2.59 14.89 18.29
N THR A 174 -3.50 14.37 19.13
CA THR A 174 -4.11 13.05 18.91
C THR A 174 -4.94 13.03 17.64
N ARG A 175 -5.71 14.10 17.40
CA ARG A 175 -6.50 14.26 16.16
C ARG A 175 -5.62 14.35 14.92
N ALA A 176 -4.49 15.05 15.01
CA ALA A 176 -3.55 15.20 13.91
C ALA A 176 -2.86 13.86 13.56
N LEU A 177 -2.37 13.13 14.57
CA LEU A 177 -1.81 11.78 14.37
C LEU A 177 -2.84 10.84 13.74
N TRP A 178 -4.07 10.86 14.24
CA TRP A 178 -5.18 10.08 13.70
C TRP A 178 -5.46 10.43 12.22
N ALA A 179 -5.52 11.72 11.90
CA ALA A 179 -5.77 12.20 10.54
C ALA A 179 -4.64 11.79 9.57
N GLY A 180 -3.38 11.92 10.00
CA GLY A 180 -2.21 11.48 9.22
C GLY A 180 -2.28 9.99 8.88
N MET A 181 -2.68 9.14 9.84
CA MET A 181 -2.83 7.71 9.58
C MET A 181 -4.04 7.40 8.69
N ALA A 182 -5.15 8.11 8.84
CA ALA A 182 -6.34 7.91 8.01
C ALA A 182 -6.12 8.38 6.56
N ALA A 183 -5.27 9.39 6.34
CA ALA A 183 -4.95 9.91 5.01
C ALA A 183 -4.24 8.91 4.10
N HIS A 184 -3.64 7.83 4.64
CA HIS A 184 -3.15 6.69 3.83
C HIS A 184 -4.26 6.02 2.99
N GLY A 185 -5.53 6.30 3.27
CA GLY A 185 -6.66 5.82 2.47
C GLY A 185 -6.81 6.50 1.11
N ILE A 186 -6.07 7.59 0.87
CA ILE A 186 -6.07 8.37 -0.38
C ILE A 186 -7.51 8.73 -0.81
N GLN A 187 -8.25 9.31 0.11
CA GLN A 187 -9.63 9.79 -0.09
C GLN A 187 -10.01 10.79 1.01
N PRO A 188 -11.06 11.60 0.82
CA PRO A 188 -11.53 12.54 1.83
C PRO A 188 -11.82 11.86 3.17
N LEU A 189 -11.29 12.42 4.26
CA LEU A 189 -11.46 11.86 5.61
C LEU A 189 -12.91 11.89 6.10
N THR A 190 -13.77 12.63 5.40
CA THR A 190 -15.22 12.70 5.62
C THR A 190 -16.00 11.52 5.00
N ASN A 191 -15.36 10.70 4.17
CA ASN A 191 -16.00 9.53 3.59
C ASN A 191 -16.21 8.42 4.62
N ILE A 192 -17.31 7.69 4.45
CA ILE A 192 -17.63 6.49 5.25
C ILE A 192 -16.50 5.47 5.09
N ALA A 193 -16.20 4.73 6.18
CA ALA A 193 -15.18 3.70 6.28
C ALA A 193 -13.72 4.17 6.24
N THR A 194 -13.45 5.48 6.22
CA THR A 194 -12.06 5.98 6.30
C THR A 194 -11.40 5.72 7.64
N SER A 195 -12.17 5.56 8.72
CA SER A 195 -11.65 5.15 10.02
C SER A 195 -11.02 3.75 10.02
N ALA A 196 -11.48 2.86 9.14
CA ALA A 196 -10.93 1.50 9.03
C ALA A 196 -9.42 1.53 8.72
N ILE A 197 -9.00 2.43 7.82
CA ILE A 197 -7.60 2.56 7.40
C ILE A 197 -6.73 2.98 8.60
N GLY A 198 -7.11 4.06 9.29
CA GLY A 198 -6.37 4.53 10.48
C GLY A 198 -6.29 3.46 11.56
N MET A 199 -7.42 2.82 11.91
CA MET A 199 -7.46 1.75 12.92
C MET A 199 -6.58 0.56 12.55
N VAL A 200 -6.68 0.06 11.32
CA VAL A 200 -5.91 -1.11 10.84
C VAL A 200 -4.43 -0.81 10.80
N LEU A 201 -4.02 0.35 10.28
CA LEU A 201 -2.62 0.72 10.20
C LEU A 201 -2.00 0.95 11.58
N MET A 202 -2.69 1.68 12.48
CA MET A 202 -2.21 1.87 13.85
C MET A 202 -2.11 0.54 14.61
N ALA A 203 -3.11 -0.32 14.51
CA ALA A 203 -3.07 -1.62 15.17
C ALA A 203 -1.97 -2.54 14.60
N ALA A 204 -1.77 -2.55 13.28
CA ALA A 204 -0.66 -3.26 12.65
C ALA A 204 0.69 -2.72 13.13
N GLY A 205 0.83 -1.40 13.26
CA GLY A 205 2.00 -0.74 13.82
C GLY A 205 2.29 -1.15 15.25
N HIS A 206 1.30 -1.12 16.13
CA HIS A 206 1.46 -1.57 17.51
C HIS A 206 1.74 -3.05 17.62
N HIS A 207 1.11 -3.88 16.82
CA HIS A 207 1.27 -5.33 16.87
C HIS A 207 2.61 -5.80 16.28
N SER A 208 2.92 -5.39 15.04
CA SER A 208 4.06 -5.92 14.26
C SER A 208 5.15 -4.89 13.98
N GLY A 209 4.90 -3.61 14.30
CA GLY A 209 5.78 -2.50 13.95
C GLY A 209 5.45 -1.89 12.58
N TRP A 210 6.31 -0.95 12.17
CA TRP A 210 6.18 -0.16 10.95
C TRP A 210 7.45 -0.28 10.11
N PRO A 211 7.81 -1.52 9.68
CA PRO A 211 9.12 -1.77 9.14
C PRO A 211 9.30 -1.27 7.73
N MET A 212 10.51 -0.92 7.43
CA MET A 212 11.08 -0.90 6.09
C MET A 212 11.82 -2.22 5.81
N ILE A 213 12.22 -2.43 4.57
CA ILE A 213 12.92 -3.65 4.16
C ILE A 213 14.38 -3.30 3.84
N LYS A 214 15.32 -4.06 4.38
CA LYS A 214 16.74 -3.91 4.12
C LYS A 214 17.03 -4.10 2.63
N GLY A 215 17.79 -3.18 2.07
CA GLY A 215 18.09 -3.13 0.64
C GLY A 215 16.96 -2.56 -0.23
N GLY A 216 15.78 -2.31 0.35
CA GLY A 216 14.62 -1.77 -0.32
C GLY A 216 13.48 -2.77 -0.49
N SER A 217 12.34 -2.25 -0.90
CA SER A 217 11.12 -3.04 -1.12
C SER A 217 11.31 -4.16 -2.15
N GLN A 218 12.27 -4.02 -3.07
CA GLN A 218 12.63 -5.06 -4.04
C GLN A 218 13.03 -6.37 -3.34
N SER A 219 13.69 -6.30 -2.18
CA SER A 219 14.10 -7.51 -1.44
C SER A 219 12.90 -8.36 -1.00
N LEU A 220 11.73 -7.77 -0.74
CA LEU A 220 10.50 -8.54 -0.50
C LEU A 220 10.01 -9.23 -1.78
N ALA A 221 10.05 -8.54 -2.91
CA ALA A 221 9.66 -9.14 -4.18
C ALA A 221 10.60 -10.30 -4.55
N ASP A 222 11.90 -10.10 -4.36
CA ASP A 222 12.92 -11.10 -4.63
C ASP A 222 12.79 -12.32 -3.68
N ALA A 223 12.54 -12.11 -2.40
CA ALA A 223 12.30 -13.19 -1.44
C ALA A 223 11.06 -14.03 -1.81
N LEU A 224 9.95 -13.38 -2.19
CA LEU A 224 8.75 -14.08 -2.67
C LEU A 224 9.02 -14.87 -3.95
N ALA A 225 9.75 -14.28 -4.90
CA ALA A 225 10.08 -14.94 -6.17
C ALA A 225 11.06 -16.09 -5.97
N ASN A 226 12.10 -15.92 -5.16
CA ASN A 226 13.07 -16.97 -4.86
C ASN A 226 12.39 -18.16 -4.15
N TYR A 227 11.48 -17.88 -3.21
CA TYR A 227 10.67 -18.93 -2.61
C TYR A 227 9.79 -19.63 -3.65
N PHE A 228 9.11 -18.87 -4.54
CA PHE A 228 8.30 -19.47 -5.61
C PHE A 228 9.13 -20.38 -6.54
N LEU A 229 10.31 -19.94 -6.94
CA LEU A 229 11.24 -20.73 -7.77
C LEU A 229 11.73 -21.99 -7.03
N SER A 230 12.05 -21.89 -5.74
CA SER A 230 12.55 -23.02 -4.94
C SER A 230 11.54 -24.16 -4.79
N ILE A 231 10.25 -23.84 -4.87
CA ILE A 231 9.17 -24.86 -4.85
C ILE A 231 8.74 -25.32 -6.25
N GLY A 232 9.54 -25.01 -7.29
CA GLY A 232 9.36 -25.50 -8.66
C GLY A 232 8.57 -24.56 -9.60
N GLY A 233 8.23 -23.35 -9.16
CA GLY A 233 7.58 -22.34 -10.01
C GLY A 233 8.49 -21.82 -11.12
N LYS A 234 7.91 -21.21 -12.15
CA LYS A 234 8.64 -20.60 -13.27
C LYS A 234 8.27 -19.13 -13.44
N ILE A 235 9.27 -18.28 -13.74
CA ILE A 235 9.07 -16.83 -13.98
C ILE A 235 9.61 -16.49 -15.37
N GLU A 236 8.79 -15.80 -16.17
CA GLU A 236 9.16 -15.20 -17.45
C GLU A 236 9.04 -13.67 -17.33
N LYS A 237 10.14 -12.94 -17.52
CA LYS A 237 10.22 -11.47 -17.41
C LYS A 237 10.32 -10.82 -18.77
N GLY A 238 10.06 -9.50 -18.86
CA GLY A 238 10.15 -8.73 -20.10
C GLY A 238 9.04 -9.05 -21.12
N LYS A 239 8.00 -9.79 -20.71
CA LYS A 239 6.92 -10.23 -21.58
C LYS A 239 5.61 -9.52 -21.25
N MET A 240 5.40 -8.37 -21.88
CA MET A 240 4.16 -7.62 -21.73
C MET A 240 3.00 -8.30 -22.47
N ILE A 241 2.04 -8.83 -21.72
CA ILE A 241 0.80 -9.38 -22.29
C ILE A 241 -0.14 -8.22 -22.62
N THR A 242 -0.46 -8.07 -23.88
CA THR A 242 -1.38 -7.04 -24.40
C THR A 242 -2.69 -7.61 -24.92
N HIS A 243 -2.74 -8.93 -25.19
CA HIS A 243 -3.93 -9.67 -25.60
C HIS A 243 -3.88 -11.10 -25.07
N HIS A 244 -5.03 -11.66 -24.70
CA HIS A 244 -5.12 -13.01 -24.11
C HIS A 244 -4.57 -14.13 -25.02
N SER A 245 -4.54 -13.94 -26.34
CA SER A 245 -3.98 -14.93 -27.30
C SER A 245 -2.47 -15.15 -27.16
N GLN A 246 -1.76 -14.24 -26.48
CA GLN A 246 -0.32 -14.36 -26.19
C GLN A 246 -0.03 -15.26 -24.98
N LEU A 247 -1.08 -15.66 -24.24
CA LEU A 247 -0.92 -16.52 -23.08
C LEU A 247 -0.62 -17.96 -23.52
N PRO A 248 0.27 -18.65 -22.81
CA PRO A 248 0.45 -20.10 -23.00
C PRO A 248 -0.85 -20.85 -22.70
N ASN A 249 -1.01 -22.04 -23.27
CA ASN A 249 -2.14 -22.89 -22.96
C ASN A 249 -2.10 -23.34 -21.49
N ALA A 250 -3.15 -23.00 -20.73
CA ALA A 250 -3.26 -23.29 -19.32
C ALA A 250 -4.71 -23.58 -18.91
N LYS A 251 -4.88 -24.44 -17.88
CA LYS A 251 -6.19 -24.72 -17.30
C LYS A 251 -6.78 -23.53 -16.54
N LEU A 252 -5.90 -22.66 -15.99
CA LEU A 252 -6.22 -21.52 -15.17
C LEU A 252 -5.35 -20.31 -15.56
N VAL A 253 -5.94 -19.12 -15.67
CA VAL A 253 -5.20 -17.84 -15.79
C VAL A 253 -5.63 -16.89 -14.69
N MET A 254 -4.66 -16.33 -13.97
CA MET A 254 -4.86 -15.31 -12.95
C MET A 254 -4.23 -13.98 -13.39
N PHE A 255 -4.97 -12.88 -13.20
CA PHE A 255 -4.55 -11.56 -13.60
C PHE A 255 -4.32 -10.68 -12.36
N ASP A 256 -3.06 -10.33 -12.06
CA ASP A 256 -2.68 -9.28 -11.10
C ASP A 256 -2.66 -7.93 -11.83
N LEU A 257 -3.80 -7.57 -12.40
CA LEU A 257 -4.00 -6.39 -13.24
C LEU A 257 -5.19 -5.56 -12.77
N SER A 258 -5.14 -4.26 -13.07
CA SER A 258 -6.29 -3.39 -12.87
C SER A 258 -7.47 -3.81 -13.77
N PRO A 259 -8.74 -3.55 -13.37
CA PRO A 259 -9.92 -3.84 -14.20
C PRO A 259 -9.84 -3.25 -15.60
N LYS A 260 -9.28 -2.04 -15.76
CA LYS A 260 -9.08 -1.38 -17.06
C LYS A 260 -8.14 -2.20 -17.97
N ASN A 261 -7.01 -2.66 -17.41
CA ASN A 261 -6.06 -3.46 -18.19
C ASN A 261 -6.57 -4.89 -18.43
N LEU A 262 -7.28 -5.46 -17.49
CA LEU A 262 -7.95 -6.76 -17.70
C LEU A 262 -8.97 -6.69 -18.84
N LEU A 263 -9.76 -5.61 -18.93
CA LEU A 263 -10.68 -5.39 -20.04
C LEU A 263 -9.94 -5.25 -21.38
N LYS A 264 -8.81 -4.55 -21.39
CA LYS A 264 -7.99 -4.36 -22.61
C LYS A 264 -7.43 -5.69 -23.12
N ILE A 265 -7.01 -6.59 -22.21
CA ILE A 265 -6.31 -7.83 -22.56
C ILE A 265 -7.29 -8.96 -22.88
N ALA A 266 -8.38 -9.08 -22.17
CA ALA A 266 -9.28 -10.24 -22.21
C ALA A 266 -10.77 -9.87 -22.26
N GLY A 267 -11.10 -8.62 -22.54
CA GLY A 267 -12.49 -8.16 -22.51
C GLY A 267 -13.41 -8.85 -23.52
N ASP A 268 -12.89 -9.31 -24.64
CA ASP A 268 -13.61 -10.08 -25.66
C ASP A 268 -14.12 -11.44 -25.14
N LYS A 269 -13.45 -12.03 -24.13
CA LYS A 269 -13.87 -13.26 -23.46
C LYS A 269 -15.00 -13.05 -22.44
N PHE A 270 -15.24 -11.81 -22.06
CA PHE A 270 -16.16 -11.52 -20.97
C PHE A 270 -17.58 -11.23 -21.46
N SER A 271 -18.57 -11.60 -20.65
CA SER A 271 -19.96 -11.26 -20.87
C SER A 271 -20.18 -9.73 -20.91
N LYS A 272 -21.20 -9.28 -21.62
CA LYS A 272 -21.54 -7.85 -21.71
C LYS A 272 -21.72 -7.20 -20.35
N LEU A 273 -22.42 -7.89 -19.42
CA LEU A 273 -22.63 -7.40 -18.05
C LEU A 273 -21.31 -7.22 -17.27
N TYR A 274 -20.42 -8.21 -17.34
CA TYR A 274 -19.16 -8.14 -16.60
C TYR A 274 -18.23 -7.04 -17.16
N ARG A 275 -18.18 -6.90 -18.49
CA ARG A 275 -17.47 -5.77 -19.13
C ARG A 275 -18.00 -4.42 -18.66
N TRP A 276 -19.33 -4.27 -18.63
CA TRP A 276 -19.96 -3.06 -18.16
C TRP A 276 -19.64 -2.76 -16.69
N GLN A 277 -19.64 -3.77 -15.81
CA GLN A 277 -19.25 -3.60 -14.40
C GLN A 277 -17.79 -3.14 -14.28
N LEU A 278 -16.85 -3.81 -14.97
CA LEU A 278 -15.44 -3.46 -14.93
C LEU A 278 -15.15 -2.05 -15.52
N SER A 279 -15.89 -1.64 -16.56
CA SER A 279 -15.72 -0.31 -17.16
C SER A 279 -16.17 0.82 -16.23
N ARG A 280 -17.00 0.53 -15.24
CA ARG A 280 -17.46 1.47 -14.20
C ARG A 280 -16.63 1.45 -12.93
N TYR A 281 -15.59 0.62 -12.87
CA TYR A 281 -14.67 0.61 -11.75
C TYR A 281 -13.97 1.97 -11.61
N ARG A 282 -14.03 2.55 -10.41
CA ARG A 282 -13.53 3.90 -10.14
C ARG A 282 -12.14 3.84 -9.52
N TYR A 283 -11.27 4.70 -10.04
CA TYR A 283 -9.94 4.95 -9.50
C TYR A 283 -9.96 6.22 -8.65
N GLY A 284 -9.04 6.29 -7.69
CA GLY A 284 -8.94 7.38 -6.73
C GLY A 284 -8.05 8.53 -7.18
N MET A 285 -7.64 9.33 -6.20
CA MET A 285 -6.65 10.38 -6.40
C MET A 285 -5.32 9.75 -6.84
N GLY A 286 -4.55 10.50 -7.62
CA GLY A 286 -3.18 10.16 -7.96
C GLY A 286 -2.20 10.68 -6.91
N VAL A 287 -0.92 10.35 -7.11
CA VAL A 287 0.17 10.87 -6.28
C VAL A 287 1.19 11.62 -7.14
N TYR A 288 1.83 12.62 -6.53
CA TYR A 288 3.06 13.23 -7.02
C TYR A 288 4.17 12.83 -6.06
N LYS A 289 5.15 12.10 -6.56
CA LYS A 289 6.21 11.49 -5.77
C LYS A 289 7.55 12.17 -6.02
N MET A 290 8.36 12.27 -4.97
CA MET A 290 9.74 12.76 -5.03
C MET A 290 10.69 11.78 -4.33
N ASP A 291 11.87 11.65 -4.91
CA ASP A 291 13.02 10.97 -4.34
C ASP A 291 14.18 11.97 -4.24
N PHE A 292 14.89 11.94 -3.12
CA PHE A 292 15.99 12.83 -2.85
C PHE A 292 17.27 12.05 -2.51
N ALA A 293 18.36 12.44 -3.15
CA ALA A 293 19.73 12.16 -2.67
C ALA A 293 20.16 13.37 -1.85
N LEU A 294 20.63 13.14 -0.62
CA LEU A 294 20.94 14.17 0.36
C LEU A 294 22.40 14.07 0.80
N SER A 295 23.07 15.22 0.98
CA SER A 295 24.45 15.31 1.50
C SER A 295 24.56 15.04 3.00
N GLN A 296 23.44 15.11 3.73
CA GLN A 296 23.35 14.86 5.18
C GLN A 296 21.92 14.47 5.56
N PRO A 297 21.68 13.97 6.80
CA PRO A 297 20.33 13.71 7.27
C PRO A 297 19.46 14.97 7.23
N MET A 298 18.15 14.79 7.11
CA MET A 298 17.21 15.91 7.14
C MET A 298 17.35 16.72 8.44
N PRO A 299 17.51 18.04 8.36
CA PRO A 299 17.77 18.91 9.52
C PRO A 299 16.47 19.23 10.29
N TRP A 300 15.83 18.20 10.85
CA TRP A 300 14.59 18.37 11.60
C TRP A 300 14.77 19.32 12.79
N LYS A 301 13.84 20.27 12.97
CA LYS A 301 13.78 21.12 14.17
C LYS A 301 13.59 20.30 15.45
N SER A 302 12.76 19.26 15.38
CA SER A 302 12.42 18.42 16.52
C SER A 302 13.24 17.14 16.54
N GLU A 303 13.87 16.82 17.68
CA GLU A 303 14.59 15.57 17.90
C GLU A 303 13.70 14.33 17.73
N ALA A 304 12.38 14.46 18.03
CA ALA A 304 11.43 13.37 17.89
C ALA A 304 11.27 12.88 16.44
N LEU A 305 11.57 13.72 15.44
CA LEU A 305 11.49 13.36 14.02
C LEU A 305 12.76 12.71 13.49
N LYS A 306 13.92 12.91 14.13
CA LYS A 306 15.20 12.34 13.68
C LYS A 306 15.24 10.82 13.70
N GLY A 307 14.45 10.20 14.58
CA GLY A 307 14.32 8.73 14.68
C GLY A 307 13.01 8.17 14.12
N ALA A 308 12.25 8.95 13.37
CA ALA A 308 10.97 8.52 12.83
C ALA A 308 11.13 7.81 11.48
N GLY A 309 10.56 6.61 11.35
CA GLY A 309 10.53 5.86 10.09
C GLY A 309 9.68 6.52 9.02
N THR A 310 8.58 7.15 9.44
CA THR A 310 7.69 7.94 8.59
C THR A 310 7.41 9.29 9.24
N VAL A 311 7.26 10.33 8.43
CA VAL A 311 6.82 11.66 8.89
C VAL A 311 5.60 12.09 8.09
N HIS A 312 4.53 12.48 8.79
CA HIS A 312 3.31 13.01 8.21
C HIS A 312 3.33 14.55 8.28
N LEU A 313 3.55 15.22 7.17
CA LEU A 313 3.48 16.68 7.09
C LEU A 313 2.10 17.08 6.57
N GLY A 314 1.29 17.70 7.41
CA GLY A 314 -0.08 18.03 7.00
C GLY A 314 -0.81 18.95 7.99
N GLY A 315 -0.18 19.23 9.14
CA GLY A 315 -0.77 20.10 10.18
C GLY A 315 -1.87 19.38 10.97
N THR A 316 -2.97 20.07 11.22
CA THR A 316 -4.09 19.58 12.03
C THR A 316 -5.00 18.62 11.27
N LEU A 317 -5.98 18.01 11.97
CA LEU A 317 -7.06 17.24 11.34
C LEU A 317 -7.80 18.07 10.27
N GLU A 318 -8.05 19.32 10.56
CA GLU A 318 -8.77 20.24 9.70
C GLU A 318 -7.97 20.54 8.42
N ASP A 319 -6.65 20.77 8.55
CA ASP A 319 -5.75 21.02 7.43
C ASP A 319 -5.67 19.81 6.48
N ILE A 320 -5.47 18.60 7.03
CA ILE A 320 -5.43 17.37 6.24
C ILE A 320 -6.79 17.11 5.58
N THR A 321 -7.90 17.29 6.33
CA THR A 321 -9.26 17.11 5.78
C THR A 321 -9.51 18.05 4.61
N LYS A 322 -9.08 19.31 4.72
CA LYS A 322 -9.18 20.31 3.65
C LYS A 322 -8.32 19.92 2.44
N SER A 323 -7.08 19.51 2.68
CA SER A 323 -6.16 19.09 1.61
C SER A 323 -6.74 17.93 0.80
N GLU A 324 -7.14 16.85 1.47
CA GLU A 324 -7.69 15.66 0.81
C GLU A 324 -9.01 15.95 0.05
N LYS A 325 -9.86 16.81 0.62
CA LYS A 325 -11.09 17.24 -0.03
C LYS A 325 -10.83 18.04 -1.31
N LEU A 326 -9.88 18.99 -1.29
CA LEU A 326 -9.52 19.78 -2.47
C LEU A 326 -9.04 18.88 -3.61
N VAL A 327 -8.16 17.93 -3.30
CA VAL A 327 -7.62 17.00 -4.30
C VAL A 327 -8.73 16.12 -4.90
N TRP A 328 -9.64 15.63 -4.06
CA TRP A 328 -10.79 14.84 -4.50
C TRP A 328 -11.72 15.64 -5.44
N GLU A 329 -11.86 16.94 -5.22
CA GLU A 329 -12.61 17.87 -6.07
C GLU A 329 -11.86 18.27 -7.36
N GLY A 330 -10.70 17.68 -7.64
CA GLY A 330 -9.89 18.02 -8.81
C GLY A 330 -9.06 19.29 -8.67
N LYS A 331 -8.88 19.78 -7.43
CA LYS A 331 -8.09 20.98 -7.10
C LYS A 331 -6.77 20.59 -6.45
N TYR A 332 -5.89 21.58 -6.25
CA TYR A 332 -4.59 21.38 -5.60
C TYR A 332 -4.57 22.08 -4.25
N SER A 333 -3.94 21.45 -3.26
CA SER A 333 -3.66 22.08 -1.98
C SER A 333 -2.33 22.81 -2.06
N GLU A 334 -2.28 24.03 -1.53
CA GLU A 334 -1.02 24.79 -1.35
C GLU A 334 -0.21 24.26 -0.16
N ASN A 335 -0.89 23.63 0.80
CA ASN A 335 -0.28 22.95 1.94
C ASN A 335 -0.78 21.48 1.93
N PRO A 336 -0.28 20.64 1.02
CA PRO A 336 -0.74 19.28 0.91
C PRO A 336 -0.34 18.44 2.12
N TYR A 337 -1.11 17.40 2.40
CA TYR A 337 -0.61 16.30 3.18
C TYR A 337 0.55 15.64 2.44
N VAL A 338 1.72 15.57 3.07
CA VAL A 338 2.92 14.92 2.53
C VAL A 338 3.30 13.75 3.44
N LEU A 339 3.40 12.57 2.87
CA LEU A 339 3.99 11.42 3.54
C LEU A 339 5.46 11.32 3.15
N LEU A 340 6.32 11.24 4.16
CA LEU A 340 7.77 11.24 3.98
C LEU A 340 8.40 10.09 4.75
N SER A 341 9.46 9.51 4.19
CA SER A 341 10.33 8.54 4.87
C SER A 341 11.79 8.80 4.51
N GLN A 342 12.68 8.50 5.47
CA GLN A 342 14.11 8.69 5.36
C GLN A 342 14.81 7.35 5.65
N GLN A 343 14.79 6.46 4.65
CA GLN A 343 15.16 5.05 4.81
C GLN A 343 16.63 4.85 5.18
N SER A 344 17.53 5.68 4.63
CA SER A 344 18.98 5.58 4.86
C SER A 344 19.41 5.83 6.30
N LEU A 345 18.56 6.41 7.15
CA LEU A 345 18.83 6.52 8.60
C LEU A 345 18.87 5.16 9.29
N PHE A 346 18.23 4.16 8.72
CA PHE A 346 18.04 2.84 9.31
C PHE A 346 18.67 1.73 8.47
N ASP A 347 18.89 1.99 7.17
CA ASP A 347 19.43 1.06 6.20
C ASP A 347 20.60 1.69 5.44
N ASN A 348 21.81 1.35 5.84
CA ASN A 348 23.05 1.86 5.24
C ASN A 348 23.31 1.37 3.81
N THR A 349 22.48 0.47 3.29
CA THR A 349 22.58 -0.01 1.90
C THR A 349 21.88 0.89 0.90
N ARG A 350 21.23 1.99 1.36
CA ARG A 350 20.36 2.86 0.54
C ARG A 350 21.13 3.98 -0.17
N SER A 351 22.30 4.33 0.32
CA SER A 351 23.14 5.41 -0.20
C SER A 351 24.60 5.10 0.04
N PRO A 352 25.54 5.76 -0.67
CA PRO A 352 26.95 5.75 -0.31
C PRO A 352 27.17 6.26 1.12
N GLU A 353 28.28 5.87 1.74
CA GLU A 353 28.64 6.28 3.09
C GLU A 353 28.69 7.81 3.24
N GLY A 354 28.11 8.32 4.31
CA GLY A 354 27.99 9.76 4.59
C GLY A 354 26.87 10.48 3.85
N TYR A 355 26.17 9.81 2.94
CA TYR A 355 25.02 10.35 2.21
C TYR A 355 23.71 9.72 2.65
N HIS A 356 22.58 10.37 2.27
CA HIS A 356 21.27 9.93 2.68
C HIS A 356 20.26 9.94 1.53
N THR A 357 19.16 9.18 1.71
CA THR A 357 18.00 9.19 0.84
C THR A 357 16.77 9.66 1.60
N ALA A 358 15.88 10.37 0.92
CA ALA A 358 14.52 10.58 1.39
C ALA A 358 13.53 10.28 0.26
N TRP A 359 12.33 9.92 0.64
CA TRP A 359 11.22 9.60 -0.24
C TRP A 359 9.98 10.34 0.27
N ALA A 360 9.28 11.02 -0.61
CA ALA A 360 8.07 11.76 -0.24
C ALA A 360 7.01 11.69 -1.34
N TYR A 361 5.75 11.82 -0.98
CA TYR A 361 4.67 12.08 -1.94
C TYR A 361 3.55 12.90 -1.32
N CYS A 362 2.80 13.59 -2.17
CA CYS A 362 1.51 14.16 -1.84
C CYS A 362 0.42 13.64 -2.78
N HIS A 363 -0.83 13.79 -2.37
CA HIS A 363 -1.96 13.45 -3.21
C HIS A 363 -2.25 14.58 -4.21
N VAL A 364 -2.64 14.21 -5.43
CA VAL A 364 -3.00 15.12 -6.52
C VAL A 364 -4.22 14.58 -7.28
N PRO A 365 -4.93 15.39 -8.06
CA PRO A 365 -6.00 14.90 -8.93
C PRO A 365 -5.52 13.77 -9.84
N ALA A 366 -6.38 12.80 -10.11
CA ALA A 366 -6.07 11.67 -10.98
C ALA A 366 -5.60 12.14 -12.36
N GLY A 367 -4.49 11.60 -12.84
CA GLY A 367 -3.89 11.95 -14.14
C GLY A 367 -3.20 13.31 -14.18
N SER A 368 -2.97 13.94 -13.03
CA SER A 368 -2.29 15.24 -12.93
C SER A 368 -0.86 15.18 -13.48
N GLU A 369 -0.52 16.17 -14.30
CA GLU A 369 0.84 16.44 -14.77
C GLU A 369 1.45 17.68 -14.07
N ARG A 370 0.73 18.32 -13.15
CA ARG A 370 1.22 19.50 -12.42
C ARG A 370 2.46 19.14 -11.61
N ASN A 371 3.47 19.98 -11.72
CA ASN A 371 4.69 19.88 -10.91
C ASN A 371 4.39 20.40 -9.48
N MET A 372 4.58 19.52 -8.49
CA MET A 372 4.40 19.81 -7.07
C MET A 372 5.73 19.88 -6.31
N THR A 373 6.87 19.91 -7.01
CA THR A 373 8.21 19.87 -6.40
C THR A 373 8.40 20.95 -5.35
N SER A 374 8.23 22.21 -5.72
CA SER A 374 8.39 23.33 -4.78
C SER A 374 7.42 23.23 -3.60
N THR A 375 6.17 22.83 -3.86
CA THR A 375 5.15 22.68 -2.82
C THR A 375 5.53 21.64 -1.77
N ILE A 376 6.09 20.49 -2.19
CA ILE A 376 6.57 19.45 -1.27
C ILE A 376 7.84 19.92 -0.54
N GLU A 377 8.80 20.49 -1.27
CA GLU A 377 10.04 21.03 -0.67
C GLU A 377 9.74 22.11 0.37
N ASP A 378 8.79 23.01 0.09
CA ASP A 378 8.36 24.05 1.03
C ASP A 378 7.68 23.48 2.29
N GLN A 379 6.86 22.42 2.12
CA GLN A 379 6.28 21.72 3.27
C GLN A 379 7.34 21.07 4.15
N ILE A 380 8.37 20.47 3.57
CA ILE A 380 9.48 19.86 4.31
C ILE A 380 10.30 20.96 5.01
N GLU A 381 10.66 22.01 4.29
CA GLU A 381 11.49 23.12 4.78
C GLU A 381 10.91 23.82 6.03
N LYS A 382 9.58 23.91 6.15
CA LYS A 382 8.90 24.45 7.34
C LYS A 382 9.30 23.74 8.63
N HIS A 383 9.51 22.42 8.56
CA HIS A 383 9.79 21.57 9.70
C HIS A 383 11.27 21.14 9.78
N ALA A 384 12.00 21.26 8.67
CA ALA A 384 13.42 20.92 8.52
C ALA A 384 14.16 22.06 7.79
N PRO A 385 14.39 23.23 8.43
CA PRO A 385 15.06 24.38 7.80
C PRO A 385 16.46 24.03 7.32
N GLY A 386 16.77 24.41 6.08
CA GLY A 386 18.01 24.05 5.39
C GLY A 386 17.92 22.71 4.67
N PHE A 387 16.75 22.05 4.65
CA PHE A 387 16.56 20.82 3.88
C PHE A 387 16.91 21.00 2.41
N LYS A 388 16.48 22.09 1.79
CA LYS A 388 16.75 22.37 0.37
C LYS A 388 18.24 22.42 0.06
N ASP A 389 19.07 22.90 0.98
CA ASP A 389 20.53 22.98 0.83
C ASP A 389 21.20 21.60 0.92
N THR A 390 20.52 20.61 1.48
CA THR A 390 21.03 19.23 1.56
C THR A 390 20.83 18.44 0.27
N ILE A 391 20.01 18.90 -0.65
CA ILE A 391 19.62 18.16 -1.87
C ILE A 391 20.77 18.18 -2.88
N ILE A 392 21.36 17.04 -3.16
CA ILE A 392 22.40 16.84 -4.20
C ILE A 392 21.87 16.20 -5.47
N GLY A 393 20.68 15.61 -5.41
CA GLY A 393 19.97 15.04 -6.55
C GLY A 393 18.52 14.77 -6.20
N LYS A 394 17.63 14.90 -7.17
CA LYS A 394 16.22 14.61 -7.01
C LYS A 394 15.62 13.99 -8.26
N HIS A 395 14.59 13.17 -8.05
CA HIS A 395 13.78 12.58 -9.11
C HIS A 395 12.31 12.75 -8.75
N THR A 396 11.46 12.92 -9.75
CA THR A 396 10.01 13.08 -9.55
C THR A 396 9.22 12.17 -10.45
N PHE A 397 8.05 11.76 -9.95
CA PHE A 397 6.99 11.16 -10.76
C PHE A 397 5.70 11.94 -10.56
N ASN A 398 5.12 12.51 -11.61
CA ASN A 398 3.73 12.95 -11.59
C ASN A 398 2.77 11.75 -11.78
N SER A 399 1.46 11.98 -11.63
CA SER A 399 0.46 10.90 -11.73
C SER A 399 0.49 10.14 -13.05
N LYS A 400 0.75 10.83 -14.15
CA LYS A 400 0.80 10.21 -15.48
C LYS A 400 2.07 9.39 -15.68
N GLU A 401 3.20 9.87 -15.17
CA GLU A 401 4.47 9.15 -15.22
C GLU A 401 4.42 7.88 -14.35
N ILE A 402 3.73 7.92 -13.21
CA ILE A 402 3.47 6.74 -12.37
C ILE A 402 2.61 5.71 -13.12
N GLU A 403 1.55 6.14 -13.85
CA GLU A 403 0.76 5.24 -14.71
C GLU A 403 1.61 4.66 -15.84
N ASN A 404 2.47 5.45 -16.48
CA ASN A 404 3.38 4.98 -17.53
C ASN A 404 4.42 3.98 -16.99
N TYR A 405 4.91 4.22 -15.77
CA TYR A 405 5.82 3.30 -15.09
C TYR A 405 5.13 1.97 -14.77
N ASN A 406 3.93 2.02 -14.19
CA ASN A 406 3.12 0.84 -13.92
C ASN A 406 1.68 1.05 -14.43
N PRO A 407 1.33 0.43 -15.57
CA PRO A 407 0.00 0.62 -16.19
C PRO A 407 -1.20 0.27 -15.30
N ASN A 408 -0.99 -0.39 -14.16
CA ASN A 408 -2.05 -0.67 -13.19
C ASN A 408 -2.36 0.50 -12.24
N TYR A 409 -1.52 1.52 -12.21
CA TYR A 409 -1.73 2.75 -11.43
C TYR A 409 -2.50 3.79 -12.24
N ILE A 410 -3.73 3.46 -12.59
CA ILE A 410 -4.59 4.28 -13.44
C ILE A 410 -4.77 5.68 -12.84
N GLY A 411 -4.40 6.72 -13.60
CA GLY A 411 -4.44 8.10 -13.12
C GLY A 411 -3.48 8.40 -11.96
N GLY A 412 -2.49 7.52 -11.71
CA GLY A 412 -1.58 7.64 -10.58
C GLY A 412 -2.14 7.09 -9.25
N ASP A 413 -3.29 6.42 -9.28
CA ASP A 413 -3.88 5.77 -8.10
C ASP A 413 -3.07 4.52 -7.70
N ILE A 414 -2.25 4.64 -6.67
CA ILE A 414 -1.40 3.57 -6.14
C ILE A 414 -2.17 2.55 -5.30
N ASN A 415 -3.42 2.82 -4.92
CA ASN A 415 -4.31 1.90 -4.20
C ASN A 415 -5.11 0.98 -5.12
N SER A 416 -4.99 1.16 -6.45
CA SER A 416 -5.69 0.36 -7.47
C SER A 416 -7.21 0.40 -7.33
N GLY A 417 -7.76 1.56 -7.04
CA GLY A 417 -9.19 1.84 -6.97
C GLY A 417 -9.66 2.40 -5.64
N VAL A 418 -10.66 3.28 -5.71
CA VAL A 418 -11.28 3.91 -4.54
C VAL A 418 -11.77 2.87 -3.54
N GLN A 419 -11.48 3.09 -2.27
CA GLN A 419 -11.91 2.23 -1.17
C GLN A 419 -13.09 2.86 -0.39
N ASP A 420 -14.01 3.50 -1.10
CA ASP A 420 -15.23 4.04 -0.49
C ASP A 420 -16.29 2.94 -0.26
N TRP A 421 -17.31 3.28 0.53
CA TRP A 421 -18.38 2.35 0.90
C TRP A 421 -19.09 1.72 -0.30
N SER A 422 -19.22 2.44 -1.42
CA SER A 422 -19.92 1.98 -2.60
C SER A 422 -19.12 0.95 -3.43
N GLN A 423 -17.79 0.92 -3.26
CA GLN A 423 -16.92 0.03 -4.02
C GLN A 423 -16.19 -1.01 -3.16
N ILE A 424 -15.96 -0.75 -1.87
CA ILE A 424 -15.21 -1.67 -1.01
C ILE A 424 -15.83 -3.08 -0.94
N PHE A 425 -17.17 -3.17 -1.01
CA PHE A 425 -17.89 -4.44 -0.97
C PHE A 425 -18.23 -5.02 -2.34
N THR A 426 -18.09 -4.23 -3.41
CA THR A 426 -18.52 -4.62 -4.77
C THR A 426 -17.34 -4.76 -5.74
N ARG A 427 -16.11 -4.52 -5.27
CA ARG A 427 -14.91 -4.52 -6.12
C ARG A 427 -14.47 -5.91 -6.58
N PRO A 428 -14.00 -6.08 -7.83
CA PRO A 428 -14.04 -5.08 -8.91
C PRO A 428 -15.39 -5.10 -9.64
N ALA A 429 -16.25 -6.07 -9.36
CA ALA A 429 -17.59 -6.26 -9.89
C ALA A 429 -18.47 -6.96 -8.86
N LEU A 430 -19.78 -6.69 -8.87
CA LEU A 430 -20.75 -7.34 -7.98
C LEU A 430 -20.94 -8.81 -8.37
N ARG A 431 -20.30 -9.71 -7.60
CA ARG A 431 -20.32 -11.16 -7.83
C ARG A 431 -20.26 -11.91 -6.51
N THR A 432 -20.75 -13.15 -6.50
CA THR A 432 -20.63 -14.07 -5.34
C THR A 432 -19.20 -14.37 -4.95
N SER A 433 -18.28 -14.35 -5.91
CA SER A 433 -16.84 -14.34 -5.66
C SER A 433 -16.21 -13.20 -6.44
N PRO A 434 -15.57 -12.24 -5.76
CA PRO A 434 -14.98 -11.07 -6.42
C PRO A 434 -13.77 -11.42 -7.30
N TYR A 435 -13.22 -12.61 -7.16
CA TYR A 435 -12.04 -13.07 -7.89
C TYR A 435 -12.39 -13.75 -9.23
N ARG A 436 -13.58 -14.32 -9.36
CA ARG A 436 -14.04 -14.93 -10.61
C ARG A 436 -14.35 -13.87 -11.66
N THR A 437 -13.89 -14.07 -12.90
CA THR A 437 -14.41 -13.33 -14.03
C THR A 437 -15.68 -13.99 -14.59
N SER A 438 -16.24 -13.47 -15.67
CA SER A 438 -17.33 -14.14 -16.38
C SER A 438 -16.87 -15.25 -17.32
N PHE A 439 -15.56 -15.40 -17.51
CA PHE A 439 -14.98 -16.52 -18.27
C PHE A 439 -14.42 -17.56 -17.29
N LYS A 440 -14.84 -18.82 -17.44
CA LYS A 440 -14.71 -19.87 -16.42
C LYS A 440 -13.31 -20.04 -15.83
N ASN A 441 -12.28 -19.94 -16.66
CA ASN A 441 -10.89 -20.24 -16.28
C ASN A 441 -10.06 -19.00 -15.99
N TYR A 442 -10.66 -17.79 -16.01
CA TYR A 442 -9.97 -16.53 -15.76
C TYR A 442 -10.38 -15.93 -14.42
N TYR A 443 -9.38 -15.54 -13.64
CA TYR A 443 -9.54 -14.94 -12.31
C TYR A 443 -8.78 -13.62 -12.25
N ILE A 444 -9.28 -12.68 -11.44
CA ILE A 444 -8.56 -11.46 -11.09
C ILE A 444 -8.07 -11.58 -9.64
N CYS A 445 -6.80 -11.22 -9.40
CA CYS A 445 -6.17 -11.36 -8.08
C CYS A 445 -5.48 -10.08 -7.59
N SER A 446 -5.64 -8.98 -8.33
CA SER A 446 -4.95 -7.70 -8.04
C SER A 446 -5.49 -6.98 -6.81
N ALA A 447 -4.82 -5.88 -6.44
CA ALA A 447 -5.26 -4.95 -5.40
C ALA A 447 -6.65 -4.32 -5.68
N SER A 448 -7.17 -4.45 -6.91
CA SER A 448 -8.56 -4.08 -7.24
C SER A 448 -9.60 -5.06 -6.72
N THR A 449 -9.18 -6.18 -6.13
CA THR A 449 -10.07 -7.15 -5.44
C THR A 449 -9.99 -6.98 -3.92
N PRO A 450 -10.94 -7.54 -3.14
CA PRO A 450 -10.78 -7.57 -1.68
C PRO A 450 -9.46 -8.23 -1.23
N PRO A 451 -8.85 -7.76 -0.15
CA PRO A 451 -9.29 -6.68 0.74
C PRO A 451 -8.97 -5.28 0.23
N GLY A 452 -8.30 -5.12 -0.90
CA GLY A 452 -7.92 -3.83 -1.44
C GLY A 452 -6.41 -3.62 -1.57
N GLY A 453 -5.99 -2.35 -1.63
CA GLY A 453 -4.60 -1.95 -1.74
C GLY A 453 -3.77 -2.27 -0.48
N GLY A 454 -2.46 -2.30 -0.65
CA GLY A 454 -1.49 -2.61 0.39
C GLY A 454 -0.62 -3.81 0.03
N VAL A 455 0.60 -3.84 0.59
CA VAL A 455 1.56 -4.94 0.38
C VAL A 455 1.31 -6.03 1.42
N HIS A 456 0.34 -6.90 1.17
CA HIS A 456 -0.04 -8.01 2.06
C HIS A 456 -0.31 -9.33 1.32
N GLY A 457 -0.44 -9.30 -0.02
CA GLY A 457 -0.65 -10.50 -0.85
C GLY A 457 -2.01 -11.20 -0.72
N MET A 458 -2.94 -10.63 0.06
CA MET A 458 -4.19 -11.32 0.41
C MET A 458 -5.16 -11.45 -0.77
N GLY A 459 -5.16 -10.48 -1.70
CA GLY A 459 -5.93 -10.58 -2.95
C GLY A 459 -5.53 -11.82 -3.75
N GLY A 460 -4.22 -12.00 -3.94
CA GLY A 460 -3.65 -13.18 -4.60
C GLY A 460 -3.94 -14.48 -3.86
N TYR A 461 -3.73 -14.48 -2.55
CA TYR A 461 -3.99 -15.64 -1.70
C TYR A 461 -5.44 -16.16 -1.79
N TYR A 462 -6.42 -15.27 -1.64
CA TYR A 462 -7.82 -15.68 -1.70
C TYR A 462 -8.28 -16.00 -3.12
N ALA A 463 -7.76 -15.30 -4.13
CA ALA A 463 -8.06 -15.60 -5.53
C ALA A 463 -7.57 -16.99 -5.91
N ALA A 464 -6.33 -17.34 -5.54
CA ALA A 464 -5.78 -18.68 -5.79
C ALA A 464 -6.56 -19.77 -5.06
N LYS A 465 -6.88 -19.58 -3.78
CA LYS A 465 -7.74 -20.54 -3.05
C LYS A 465 -9.11 -20.71 -3.69
N ARG A 466 -9.67 -19.64 -4.24
CA ARG A 466 -10.95 -19.70 -4.93
C ARG A 466 -10.82 -20.50 -6.22
N ALA A 467 -9.78 -20.26 -7.01
CA ALA A 467 -9.53 -20.97 -8.26
C ALA A 467 -9.29 -22.46 -8.04
N ILE A 468 -8.49 -22.82 -7.04
CA ILE A 468 -8.27 -24.21 -6.63
C ILE A 468 -9.62 -24.91 -6.34
N LYS A 469 -10.44 -24.31 -5.49
CA LYS A 469 -11.77 -24.88 -5.15
C LYS A 469 -12.70 -25.05 -6.35
N ASP A 470 -12.53 -24.25 -7.41
CA ASP A 470 -13.41 -24.23 -8.57
C ASP A 470 -13.00 -25.22 -9.67
N LEU A 471 -11.69 -25.50 -9.78
CA LEU A 471 -11.12 -26.17 -10.96
C LEU A 471 -10.32 -27.45 -10.64
N PHE A 472 -9.91 -27.59 -9.39
CA PHE A 472 -9.11 -28.72 -8.88
C PHE A 472 -9.70 -29.28 -7.58
#